data_60be9d87f1ce85f927bc2c0ad22efc11
#
_entry.id   60be9d87f1ce85f927bc2c0ad22efc11
#
_cell.length_a   1.000
_cell.length_b   1.000
_cell.length_c   1.000
_cell.angle_alpha   90.00
_cell.angle_beta   90.00
_cell.angle_gamma   90.00
#
_symmetry.space_group_name_H-M   'P 1'
#
loop_
_entity.id
_entity.type
_entity.pdbx_description
1 polymer ?
#
loop_
_entity_poly.entity_id
_entity_poly.type
_entity_poly.pdbx_seq_one_letter_code
_entity_poly.pdbx_strand_id
1 'polypeptide(L)'
;MISLCMDSAYKALVLGLYKDGTLIDGVSIEAFKKQSETIFVELNQLFEKTGLDYKDVDEVIITDGPGSYTGIRIAMTIAKVFCTQMHKTLKCISTMQLFAGMDESANVILDARSKRAYVAHLEKGVVVGKTQILEVDQLEDFLNEHPGTLYGDGYLVNQEAASCDFLKNFMEVPSRTIE
;
A
#
# COMPACT_ATOMS: atom_id res chain seq x y z
N MET A 1 19.34 6.64 -6.95
CA MET A 1 18.32 7.11 -5.99
C MET A 1 17.84 5.94 -5.15
N ILE A 2 17.84 6.10 -3.85
CA ILE A 2 17.36 5.08 -2.90
C ILE A 2 15.97 5.49 -2.40
N SER A 3 15.01 4.59 -2.59
CA SER A 3 13.63 4.78 -2.16
C SER A 3 13.30 3.81 -1.03
N LEU A 4 12.71 4.33 0.05
CA LEU A 4 12.13 3.54 1.13
C LEU A 4 10.61 3.55 0.98
N CYS A 5 10.01 2.38 0.83
CA CYS A 5 8.57 2.22 0.75
C CYS A 5 8.02 1.60 2.03
N MET A 6 6.93 2.14 2.57
CA MET A 6 6.31 1.65 3.80
C MET A 6 4.79 1.66 3.70
N ASP A 7 4.18 0.55 4.09
CA ASP A 7 2.73 0.43 4.24
C ASP A 7 2.38 -0.26 5.54
N SER A 8 1.50 0.35 6.30
CA SER A 8 0.88 -0.22 7.51
C SER A 8 -0.64 0.02 7.54
N ALA A 9 -1.22 0.27 6.37
CA ALA A 9 -2.62 0.71 6.28
C ALA A 9 -3.64 -0.41 6.48
N TYR A 10 -3.27 -1.67 6.23
CA TYR A 10 -4.19 -2.79 6.26
C TYR A 10 -3.64 -3.97 7.05
N LYS A 11 -3.85 -5.20 6.58
CA LYS A 11 -3.47 -6.42 7.33
C LYS A 11 -1.97 -6.70 7.34
N ALA A 12 -1.28 -6.27 6.29
CA ALA A 12 0.16 -6.51 6.15
C ALA A 12 0.98 -5.30 6.58
N LEU A 13 2.21 -5.56 6.99
CA LEU A 13 3.29 -4.58 7.05
C LEU A 13 4.17 -4.82 5.83
N VAL A 14 4.32 -3.82 4.98
CA VAL A 14 5.15 -3.88 3.78
C VAL A 14 6.25 -2.84 3.87
N LEU A 15 7.50 -3.28 3.79
CA LEU A 15 8.67 -2.40 3.81
C LEU A 15 9.60 -2.83 2.68
N GLY A 16 10.11 -1.87 1.91
CA GLY A 16 11.03 -2.15 0.82
C GLY A 16 12.07 -1.07 0.63
N LEU A 17 13.28 -1.47 0.28
CA LEU A 17 14.35 -0.58 -0.17
C LEU A 17 14.64 -0.85 -1.63
N TYR A 18 14.67 0.21 -2.41
CA TYR A 18 14.83 0.16 -3.86
C TYR A 18 15.97 1.08 -4.29
N LYS A 19 16.72 0.64 -5.29
CA LYS A 19 17.74 1.48 -5.93
C LYS A 19 17.35 1.69 -7.39
N ASP A 20 17.14 2.94 -7.76
CA ASP A 20 16.75 3.32 -9.12
C ASP A 20 15.54 2.51 -9.64
N GLY A 21 14.54 2.34 -8.76
CA GLY A 21 13.32 1.60 -9.06
C GLY A 21 13.41 0.08 -8.95
N THR A 22 14.59 -0.47 -8.67
CA THR A 22 14.79 -1.92 -8.52
C THR A 22 14.86 -2.31 -7.05
N LEU A 23 14.09 -3.33 -6.66
CA LEU A 23 14.06 -3.83 -5.29
C LEU A 23 15.44 -4.37 -4.88
N ILE A 24 15.99 -3.84 -3.78
CA ILE A 24 17.19 -4.37 -3.15
C ILE A 24 16.81 -5.50 -2.19
N ASP A 25 15.90 -5.20 -1.26
CA ASP A 25 15.33 -6.16 -0.32
C ASP A 25 14.06 -5.57 0.29
N GLY A 26 13.23 -6.43 0.82
CA GLY A 26 11.98 -6.00 1.44
C GLY A 26 11.33 -7.10 2.25
N VAL A 27 10.26 -6.73 2.95
CA VAL A 27 9.45 -7.63 3.76
C VAL A 27 7.98 -7.31 3.56
N SER A 28 7.17 -8.36 3.45
CA SER A 28 5.71 -8.27 3.44
C SER A 28 5.20 -9.35 4.38
N ILE A 29 4.73 -8.95 5.55
CA ILE A 29 4.30 -9.87 6.63
C ILE A 29 2.94 -9.46 7.16
N GLU A 30 2.16 -10.44 7.60
CA GLU A 30 0.95 -10.14 8.33
C GLU A 30 1.29 -9.61 9.72
N ALA A 31 0.82 -8.39 10.01
CA ALA A 31 1.10 -7.71 11.27
C ALA A 31 -0.15 -6.99 11.80
N PHE A 32 -1.32 -7.56 11.52
CA PHE A 32 -2.60 -6.95 11.92
C PHE A 32 -2.63 -6.62 13.42
N LYS A 33 -2.88 -5.36 13.75
CA LYS A 33 -2.84 -4.78 15.10
C LYS A 33 -1.47 -4.81 15.78
N LYS A 34 -0.41 -5.21 15.07
CA LYS A 34 0.95 -5.28 15.61
C LYS A 34 1.97 -4.47 14.81
N GLN A 35 1.52 -3.67 13.84
CA GLN A 35 2.43 -2.90 12.99
C GLN A 35 3.31 -1.94 13.79
N SER A 36 2.77 -1.28 14.82
CA SER A 36 3.54 -0.35 15.66
C SER A 36 4.66 -1.03 16.45
N GLU A 37 4.48 -2.30 16.83
CA GLU A 37 5.47 -3.09 17.55
C GLU A 37 6.55 -3.66 16.62
N THR A 38 6.18 -3.95 15.38
CA THR A 38 7.01 -4.68 14.43
C THR A 38 7.80 -3.78 13.50
N ILE A 39 7.28 -2.60 13.15
CA ILE A 39 7.83 -1.77 12.08
C ILE A 39 9.30 -1.38 12.30
N PHE A 40 9.68 -0.97 13.50
CA PHE A 40 11.06 -0.57 13.78
C PHE A 40 12.03 -1.75 13.77
N VAL A 41 11.59 -2.91 14.26
CA VAL A 41 12.40 -4.13 14.22
C VAL A 41 12.67 -4.52 12.77
N GLU A 42 11.65 -4.53 11.95
CA GLU A 42 11.77 -4.89 10.53
C GLU A 42 12.56 -3.85 9.73
N LEU A 43 12.38 -2.57 10.01
CA LEU A 43 13.18 -1.51 9.39
C LEU A 43 14.66 -1.66 9.71
N ASN A 44 15.01 -1.87 10.98
CA ASN A 44 16.40 -2.06 11.39
C ASN A 44 17.03 -3.28 10.70
N GLN A 45 16.31 -4.39 10.66
CA GLN A 45 16.78 -5.60 9.98
C GLN A 45 16.98 -5.36 8.47
N LEU A 46 16.07 -4.63 7.84
CA LEU A 46 16.15 -4.32 6.41
C LEU A 46 17.39 -3.47 6.09
N PHE A 47 17.67 -2.45 6.89
CA PHE A 47 18.88 -1.65 6.71
C PHE A 47 20.16 -2.43 7.00
N GLU A 48 20.17 -3.28 8.01
CA GLU A 48 21.32 -4.17 8.29
C GLU A 48 21.61 -5.12 7.13
N LYS A 49 20.58 -5.78 6.61
CA LYS A 49 20.72 -6.74 5.51
C LYS A 49 21.23 -6.11 4.22
N THR A 50 20.81 -4.88 3.94
CA THR A 50 21.18 -4.18 2.71
C THR A 50 22.51 -3.43 2.81
N GLY A 51 23.00 -3.22 4.03
CA GLY A 51 24.19 -2.41 4.28
C GLY A 51 23.98 -0.92 4.04
N LEU A 52 22.75 -0.48 3.84
CA LEU A 52 22.39 0.94 3.68
C LEU A 52 22.19 1.62 5.02
N ASP A 53 22.52 2.90 5.07
CA ASP A 53 22.24 3.79 6.19
C ASP A 53 20.98 4.59 5.90
N TYR A 54 20.28 5.05 6.93
CA TYR A 54 19.12 5.94 6.80
C TYR A 54 19.44 7.21 5.98
N LYS A 55 20.68 7.68 6.05
CA LYS A 55 21.14 8.87 5.30
C LYS A 55 21.18 8.63 3.79
N ASP A 56 21.30 7.38 3.37
CA ASP A 56 21.35 7.02 1.96
C ASP A 56 19.99 7.12 1.28
N VAL A 57 18.90 7.15 2.04
CA VAL A 57 17.54 7.27 1.51
C VAL A 57 17.31 8.65 0.93
N ASP A 58 16.85 8.70 -0.32
CA ASP A 58 16.55 9.95 -1.02
C ASP A 58 15.08 10.32 -0.95
N GLU A 59 14.19 9.33 -0.97
CA GLU A 59 12.75 9.53 -0.90
C GLU A 59 12.07 8.43 -0.09
N VAL A 60 10.92 8.77 0.49
CA VAL A 60 10.05 7.82 1.17
C VAL A 60 8.69 7.81 0.47
N ILE A 61 8.16 6.63 0.19
CA ILE A 61 6.84 6.45 -0.40
C ILE A 61 5.99 5.66 0.59
N ILE A 62 4.81 6.17 0.91
CA ILE A 62 3.85 5.53 1.82
C ILE A 62 2.50 5.36 1.17
N THR A 63 1.65 4.52 1.76
CA THR A 63 0.22 4.52 1.43
C THR A 63 -0.51 5.56 2.27
N ASP A 64 -1.48 6.23 1.68
CA ASP A 64 -2.29 7.24 2.35
C ASP A 64 -3.74 6.79 2.60
N GLY A 65 -4.00 5.52 2.42
CA GLY A 65 -5.33 4.93 2.61
C GLY A 65 -6.00 4.58 1.28
N PRO A 66 -7.20 4.03 1.34
CA PRO A 66 -7.99 3.73 2.54
C PRO A 66 -7.40 2.59 3.39
N GLY A 67 -7.84 2.52 4.64
CA GLY A 67 -7.41 1.48 5.55
C GLY A 67 -7.69 1.83 7.01
N SER A 68 -7.01 1.14 7.91
CA SER A 68 -7.09 1.43 9.34
C SER A 68 -6.54 2.82 9.66
N TYR A 69 -7.34 3.63 10.34
CA TYR A 69 -6.91 4.97 10.77
C TYR A 69 -5.60 4.94 11.57
N THR A 70 -5.51 4.04 12.55
CA THR A 70 -4.30 3.86 13.36
C THR A 70 -3.15 3.36 12.50
N GLY A 71 -3.39 2.36 11.66
CA GLY A 71 -2.37 1.75 10.80
C GLY A 71 -1.76 2.74 9.80
N ILE A 72 -2.60 3.51 9.12
CA ILE A 72 -2.13 4.54 8.17
C ILE A 72 -1.20 5.53 8.87
N ARG A 73 -1.54 5.96 10.08
CA ARG A 73 -0.76 6.95 10.83
C ARG A 73 0.61 6.45 11.27
N ILE A 74 0.80 5.15 11.45
CA ILE A 74 2.11 4.58 11.86
C ILE A 74 3.18 4.92 10.81
N ALA A 75 3.01 4.43 9.59
CA ALA A 75 3.96 4.70 8.51
C ALA A 75 4.03 6.19 8.16
N MET A 76 2.89 6.86 8.14
CA MET A 76 2.82 8.30 7.84
C MET A 76 3.59 9.15 8.85
N THR A 77 3.47 8.88 10.13
CA THR A 77 4.19 9.60 11.19
C THR A 77 5.70 9.39 11.05
N ILE A 78 6.13 8.15 10.88
CA ILE A 78 7.54 7.82 10.68
C ILE A 78 8.09 8.54 9.45
N ALA A 79 7.38 8.46 8.33
CA ALA A 79 7.79 9.07 7.07
C ALA A 79 7.88 10.60 7.16
N LYS A 80 6.89 11.25 7.76
CA LYS A 80 6.88 12.71 7.92
C LYS A 80 8.02 13.19 8.80
N VAL A 81 8.23 12.56 9.95
CA VAL A 81 9.34 12.92 10.85
C VAL A 81 10.67 12.71 10.15
N PHE A 82 10.87 11.55 9.52
CA PHE A 82 12.10 11.25 8.81
C PHE A 82 12.37 12.25 7.67
N CYS A 83 11.41 12.47 6.78
CA CYS A 83 11.59 13.37 5.64
C CYS A 83 11.81 14.82 6.07
N THR A 84 11.13 15.28 7.12
CA THR A 84 11.34 16.62 7.66
C THR A 84 12.74 16.78 8.25
N GLN A 85 13.17 15.85 9.08
CA GLN A 85 14.48 15.93 9.74
C GLN A 85 15.64 15.75 8.76
N MET A 86 15.48 14.92 7.77
CA MET A 86 16.54 14.56 6.82
C MET A 86 16.46 15.37 5.52
N HIS A 87 15.48 16.23 5.37
CA HIS A 87 15.22 17.01 4.14
C HIS A 87 15.05 16.12 2.91
N LYS A 88 14.23 15.07 3.03
CA LYS A 88 13.97 14.10 1.96
C LYS A 88 12.57 14.28 1.40
N THR A 89 12.37 13.80 0.17
CA THR A 89 11.07 13.84 -0.50
C THR A 89 10.11 12.79 0.08
N LEU A 90 8.89 13.20 0.37
CA LEU A 90 7.80 12.31 0.77
C LEU A 90 6.81 12.18 -0.38
N LYS A 91 6.50 10.94 -0.74
CA LYS A 91 5.50 10.59 -1.75
C LYS A 91 4.46 9.65 -1.17
N CYS A 92 3.33 9.57 -1.80
CA CYS A 92 2.31 8.59 -1.43
C CYS A 92 1.64 7.95 -2.64
N ILE A 93 1.08 6.77 -2.38
CA ILE A 93 0.16 6.06 -3.27
C ILE A 93 -1.10 5.69 -2.49
N SER A 94 -2.18 5.41 -3.20
CA SER A 94 -3.38 4.83 -2.59
C SER A 94 -3.14 3.37 -2.20
N THR A 95 -3.73 2.92 -1.10
CA THR A 95 -3.78 1.49 -0.76
C THR A 95 -4.37 0.67 -1.91
N MET A 96 -5.34 1.23 -2.64
CA MET A 96 -5.94 0.56 -3.80
C MET A 96 -4.92 0.31 -4.91
N GLN A 97 -4.01 1.27 -5.16
CA GLN A 97 -2.93 1.11 -6.11
C GLN A 97 -1.94 0.01 -5.67
N LEU A 98 -1.67 -0.07 -4.37
CA LEU A 98 -0.77 -1.10 -3.83
C LEU A 98 -1.32 -2.52 -4.08
N PHE A 99 -2.63 -2.70 -3.96
CA PHE A 99 -3.28 -3.99 -4.24
C PHE A 99 -3.36 -4.32 -5.72
N ALA A 100 -3.79 -3.37 -6.54
CA ALA A 100 -4.02 -3.60 -7.98
C ALA A 100 -2.73 -3.65 -8.81
N GLY A 101 -1.70 -2.92 -8.39
CA GLY A 101 -0.49 -2.77 -9.20
C GLY A 101 -0.79 -2.15 -10.56
N MET A 102 -0.07 -2.60 -11.58
CA MET A 102 -0.19 -2.10 -12.95
C MET A 102 -1.13 -2.93 -13.83
N ASP A 103 -2.01 -3.73 -13.24
CA ASP A 103 -3.01 -4.49 -13.99
C ASP A 103 -3.83 -3.58 -14.91
N GLU A 104 -4.12 -4.02 -16.11
CA GLU A 104 -4.85 -3.23 -17.10
C GLU A 104 -6.25 -2.87 -16.62
N SER A 105 -6.92 -3.78 -15.92
CA SER A 105 -8.26 -3.58 -15.37
C SER A 105 -8.42 -4.38 -14.10
N ALA A 106 -8.57 -3.68 -12.98
CA ALA A 106 -8.62 -4.28 -11.66
C ALA A 106 -9.71 -3.66 -10.79
N ASN A 107 -10.28 -4.49 -9.93
CA ASN A 107 -11.17 -4.06 -8.86
C ASN A 107 -10.55 -4.43 -7.51
N VAL A 108 -10.52 -3.51 -6.59
CA VAL A 108 -10.03 -3.74 -5.24
C VAL A 108 -11.17 -3.56 -4.25
N ILE A 109 -11.37 -4.55 -3.39
CA ILE A 109 -12.37 -4.54 -2.33
C ILE A 109 -11.64 -4.78 -1.01
N LEU A 110 -11.79 -3.86 -0.07
CA LEU A 110 -11.21 -3.98 1.27
C LEU A 110 -12.31 -3.84 2.32
N ASP A 111 -12.35 -4.77 3.27
CA ASP A 111 -13.34 -4.78 4.35
C ASP A 111 -13.21 -3.50 5.20
N ALA A 112 -14.26 -2.68 5.21
CA ALA A 112 -14.34 -1.46 6.01
C ALA A 112 -15.11 -1.67 7.33
N ARG A 113 -15.44 -2.92 7.66
CA ARG A 113 -16.25 -3.34 8.78
C ARG A 113 -17.72 -2.87 8.67
N SER A 114 -18.57 -3.36 9.58
CA SER A 114 -19.99 -3.00 9.64
C SER A 114 -20.72 -3.23 8.31
N LYS A 115 -20.42 -4.33 7.63
CA LYS A 115 -21.02 -4.72 6.34
C LYS A 115 -20.79 -3.68 5.23
N ARG A 116 -19.65 -2.99 5.27
CA ARG A 116 -19.21 -2.03 4.24
C ARG A 116 -17.82 -2.39 3.74
N ALA A 117 -17.51 -1.91 2.56
CA ALA A 117 -16.20 -2.11 1.94
C ALA A 117 -15.72 -0.83 1.26
N TYR A 118 -14.41 -0.62 1.29
CA TYR A 118 -13.76 0.30 0.38
C TYR A 118 -13.64 -0.39 -0.98
N VAL A 119 -14.01 0.28 -2.05
CA VAL A 119 -13.91 -0.25 -3.41
C VAL A 119 -13.35 0.77 -4.37
N ALA A 120 -12.60 0.29 -5.34
CA ALA A 120 -12.11 1.08 -6.44
C ALA A 120 -11.94 0.23 -7.68
N HIS A 121 -12.16 0.84 -8.84
CA HIS A 121 -11.75 0.30 -10.13
C HIS A 121 -10.49 1.01 -10.58
N LEU A 122 -9.49 0.27 -11.02
CA LEU A 122 -8.21 0.82 -11.46
C LEU A 122 -7.85 0.32 -12.85
N GLU A 123 -7.21 1.17 -13.61
CA GLU A 123 -6.62 0.83 -14.90
C GLU A 123 -5.17 1.27 -14.93
N LYS A 124 -4.25 0.32 -15.12
CA LYS A 124 -2.80 0.57 -15.20
C LYS A 124 -2.27 1.44 -14.05
N GLY A 125 -2.64 1.07 -12.82
CA GLY A 125 -2.16 1.72 -11.61
C GLY A 125 -2.84 3.04 -11.26
N VAL A 126 -3.93 3.39 -11.93
CA VAL A 126 -4.66 4.65 -11.70
C VAL A 126 -6.10 4.35 -11.29
N VAL A 127 -6.55 4.97 -10.22
CA VAL A 127 -7.96 4.88 -9.79
C VAL A 127 -8.84 5.59 -10.81
N VAL A 128 -9.81 4.87 -11.37
CA VAL A 128 -10.81 5.42 -12.28
C VAL A 128 -11.93 6.04 -11.44
N GLY A 129 -12.09 7.35 -11.54
CA GLY A 129 -13.00 8.09 -10.69
C GLY A 129 -12.42 8.24 -9.27
N LYS A 130 -13.07 7.65 -8.28
CA LYS A 130 -12.63 7.75 -6.89
C LYS A 130 -12.87 6.43 -6.13
N THR A 131 -12.13 6.24 -5.07
CA THR A 131 -12.41 5.18 -4.09
C THR A 131 -13.73 5.49 -3.37
N GLN A 132 -14.57 4.48 -3.24
CA GLN A 132 -15.90 4.59 -2.64
C GLN A 132 -16.04 3.68 -1.43
N ILE A 133 -17.00 3.98 -0.58
CA ILE A 133 -17.46 3.07 0.46
C ILE A 133 -18.84 2.58 0.04
N LEU A 134 -18.99 1.26 -0.12
CA LEU A 134 -20.24 0.62 -0.49
C LEU A 134 -20.70 -0.36 0.59
N GLU A 135 -22.00 -0.58 0.69
CA GLU A 135 -22.54 -1.70 1.44
C GLU A 135 -22.15 -3.02 0.74
N VAL A 136 -21.96 -4.08 1.50
CA VAL A 136 -21.52 -5.38 0.94
C VAL A 136 -22.52 -5.90 -0.11
N ASP A 137 -23.81 -5.66 0.08
CA ASP A 137 -24.85 -6.08 -0.87
C ASP A 137 -24.82 -5.33 -2.21
N GLN A 138 -24.06 -4.24 -2.31
CA GLN A 138 -23.86 -3.47 -3.55
C GLN A 138 -22.62 -3.89 -4.34
N LEU A 139 -21.78 -4.76 -3.77
CA LEU A 139 -20.49 -5.09 -4.36
C LEU A 139 -20.60 -5.88 -5.66
N GLU A 140 -21.55 -6.81 -5.75
CA GLU A 140 -21.75 -7.59 -6.99
C GLU A 140 -22.12 -6.71 -8.16
N ASP A 141 -22.98 -5.74 -7.97
CA ASP A 141 -23.36 -4.78 -9.02
C ASP A 141 -22.16 -3.96 -9.46
N PHE A 142 -21.34 -3.50 -8.51
CA PHE A 142 -20.11 -2.78 -8.81
C PHE A 142 -19.16 -3.63 -9.68
N LEU A 143 -18.94 -4.89 -9.30
CA LEU A 143 -18.05 -5.79 -10.05
C LEU A 143 -18.62 -6.10 -11.45
N ASN A 144 -19.92 -6.23 -11.59
CA ASN A 144 -20.56 -6.47 -12.90
C ASN A 144 -20.44 -5.26 -13.83
N GLU A 145 -20.48 -4.04 -13.29
CA GLU A 145 -20.31 -2.79 -14.03
C GLU A 145 -18.85 -2.50 -14.39
N HIS A 146 -17.90 -3.09 -13.67
CA HIS A 146 -16.47 -2.83 -13.83
C HIS A 146 -15.71 -4.15 -14.04
N PRO A 147 -15.71 -4.73 -15.23
CA PRO A 147 -14.95 -5.96 -15.48
C PRO A 147 -13.45 -5.78 -15.19
N GLY A 148 -12.86 -6.76 -14.53
CA GLY A 148 -11.44 -6.73 -14.19
C GLY A 148 -11.06 -7.80 -13.18
N THR A 149 -9.76 -7.89 -12.91
CA THR A 149 -9.22 -8.81 -11.90
C THR A 149 -9.59 -8.33 -10.50
N LEU A 150 -10.05 -9.24 -9.65
CA LEU A 150 -10.40 -8.94 -8.26
C LEU A 150 -9.19 -9.08 -7.35
N TYR A 151 -8.92 -8.04 -6.56
CA TYR A 151 -7.91 -8.02 -5.51
C TYR A 151 -8.53 -7.67 -4.17
N GLY A 152 -7.89 -8.11 -3.08
CA GLY A 152 -8.29 -7.76 -1.72
C GLY A 152 -9.18 -8.81 -1.06
N ASP A 153 -10.26 -8.38 -0.43
CA ASP A 153 -11.12 -9.22 0.40
C ASP A 153 -12.26 -9.86 -0.40
N GLY A 154 -11.88 -10.76 -1.31
CA GLY A 154 -12.84 -11.49 -2.16
C GLY A 154 -13.89 -12.26 -1.38
N TYR A 155 -13.64 -12.60 -0.10
CA TYR A 155 -14.61 -13.29 0.74
C TYR A 155 -15.92 -12.52 0.93
N LEU A 156 -15.88 -11.19 0.80
CA LEU A 156 -17.09 -10.37 0.90
C LEU A 156 -18.10 -10.63 -0.23
N VAL A 157 -17.64 -11.16 -1.34
CA VAL A 157 -18.47 -11.53 -2.51
C VAL A 157 -18.34 -13.03 -2.86
N ASN A 158 -17.85 -13.84 -1.94
CA ASN A 158 -17.65 -15.28 -2.12
C ASN A 158 -16.81 -15.63 -3.36
N GLN A 159 -15.78 -14.83 -3.64
CA GLN A 159 -14.86 -15.04 -4.76
C GLN A 159 -13.43 -15.09 -4.26
N GLU A 160 -12.60 -15.86 -4.94
CA GLU A 160 -11.17 -15.87 -4.72
C GLU A 160 -10.53 -14.65 -5.37
N ALA A 161 -9.81 -13.86 -4.58
CA ALA A 161 -9.06 -12.72 -5.09
C ALA A 161 -7.69 -13.15 -5.62
N ALA A 162 -7.18 -12.42 -6.60
CA ALA A 162 -5.82 -12.63 -7.10
C ALA A 162 -4.78 -12.26 -6.03
N SER A 163 -3.63 -12.90 -6.09
CA SER A 163 -2.51 -12.58 -5.20
C SER A 163 -1.89 -11.24 -5.56
N CYS A 164 -1.38 -10.53 -4.54
CA CYS A 164 -0.74 -9.23 -4.70
C CYS A 164 0.76 -9.34 -4.49
N ASP A 165 1.54 -8.75 -5.37
CA ASP A 165 2.97 -8.54 -5.16
C ASP A 165 3.17 -7.08 -4.71
N PHE A 166 3.03 -6.85 -3.40
CA PHE A 166 3.09 -5.51 -2.83
C PHE A 166 4.43 -4.82 -3.06
N LEU A 167 5.53 -5.54 -2.93
CA LEU A 167 6.87 -4.97 -3.10
C LEU A 167 7.10 -4.49 -4.54
N LYS A 168 6.64 -5.25 -5.52
CA LYS A 168 6.67 -4.85 -6.92
C LYS A 168 5.74 -3.66 -7.19
N ASN A 169 4.51 -3.76 -6.73
CA ASN A 169 3.47 -2.75 -6.97
C ASN A 169 3.87 -1.38 -6.41
N PHE A 170 4.53 -1.35 -5.26
CA PHE A 170 4.89 -0.09 -4.58
C PHE A 170 5.69 0.85 -5.47
N MET A 171 6.61 0.32 -6.28
CA MET A 171 7.47 1.13 -7.15
C MET A 171 6.91 1.33 -8.56
N GLU A 172 6.05 0.43 -9.03
CA GLU A 172 5.55 0.49 -10.40
C GLU A 172 4.38 1.45 -10.58
N VAL A 173 3.51 1.57 -9.55
CA VAL A 173 2.35 2.46 -9.67
C VAL A 173 2.74 3.93 -9.57
N PRO A 174 1.97 4.83 -10.22
CA PRO A 174 2.22 6.26 -10.12
C PRO A 174 2.07 6.77 -8.68
N SER A 175 3.06 7.50 -8.19
CA SER A 175 3.02 8.17 -6.89
C SER A 175 2.89 9.69 -7.05
N ARG A 176 2.43 10.34 -5.99
CA ARG A 176 2.38 11.81 -5.93
C ARG A 176 3.23 12.33 -4.78
N THR A 177 3.89 13.47 -5.01
CA THR A 177 4.68 14.14 -3.98
C THR A 177 3.76 14.85 -2.99
N ILE A 178 4.06 14.75 -1.70
CA ILE A 178 3.41 15.51 -0.64
C ILE A 178 4.24 16.76 -0.38
N GLU A 179 3.61 17.94 -0.45
CA GLU A 179 4.22 19.23 -0.14
C GLU A 179 4.12 19.59 1.34
#